data_628a77aaa69c2f95f11218d4343318b2
#
_entry.id   628a77aaa69c2f95f11218d4343318b2
#
_cell.length_a   1.000
_cell.length_b   1.000
_cell.length_c   1.000
_cell.angle_alpha   90.00
_cell.angle_beta   90.00
_cell.angle_gamma   90.00
#
_symmetry.space_group_name_H-M   'P 1'
#
loop_
_entity.id
_entity.type
_entity.pdbx_description
1 polymer ?
#
loop_
_entity_poly.entity_id
_entity_poly.type
_entity_poly.pdbx_seq_one_letter_code
_entity_poly.pdbx_strand_id
1 'polypeptide(L)'
;MTKSVEKDIMVLSKSNRRRFLQMAKYVMALDAGTTSNRCILFNEKGEMCSVAQKEFTQYFPKPGWVEHDANEIWSTQLGVAVEAMQKIGATADDIAAIGITNQRETTIVWDKNTGEPVYHAIVWQCRRTSEYCDSLKEKGLADTFRDKTGLVIDAYFSGTKLKWILDNVEGVRERAEKGDLLFGTVETWLIWKLTKGAAHVTDYSNAARTMLFNITELKWDEDILKELDIPASMLPEAK
;
A
#
# COMPACT_ATOMS: atom_id res chain seq x y z
N MET A 1 18.75 25.68 9.17
CA MET A 1 18.15 25.05 10.35
C MET A 1 17.46 23.74 9.93
N THR A 2 18.20 22.74 9.41
CA THR A 2 17.62 21.52 8.79
C THR A 2 18.42 20.23 9.10
N LYS A 3 19.23 20.20 10.14
CA LYS A 3 20.00 19.00 10.56
C LYS A 3 19.60 18.43 11.94
N SER A 4 18.58 19.00 12.59
CA SER A 4 18.17 18.61 13.94
C SER A 4 17.06 17.58 13.98
N VAL A 5 16.18 17.49 12.97
CA VAL A 5 14.98 16.64 13.01
C VAL A 5 15.26 15.17 12.63
N GLU A 6 16.29 14.91 11.83
CA GLU A 6 16.68 13.55 11.43
C GLU A 6 17.32 12.71 12.54
N LYS A 7 17.86 13.36 13.57
CA LYS A 7 18.50 12.66 14.71
C LYS A 7 17.52 12.16 15.78
N ASP A 8 16.31 12.70 15.85
CA ASP A 8 15.37 12.39 16.94
C ASP A 8 14.53 11.13 16.70
N ILE A 9 14.47 10.63 15.47
CA ILE A 9 13.74 9.39 15.13
C ILE A 9 14.62 8.13 15.26
N MET A 10 15.93 8.25 15.30
CA MET A 10 16.83 7.09 15.13
C MET A 10 17.67 6.68 16.33
N VAL A 11 17.61 7.33 17.47
CA VAL A 11 18.37 6.87 18.65
C VAL A 11 17.58 7.05 19.94
N LEU A 12 16.52 6.30 20.10
CA LEU A 12 16.18 5.89 21.47
C LEU A 12 17.23 4.85 21.90
N SER A 13 18.03 5.17 22.93
CA SER A 13 18.93 4.19 23.54
C SER A 13 18.13 2.93 23.92
N LYS A 14 18.77 1.76 23.98
CA LYS A 14 18.09 0.50 24.39
C LYS A 14 17.30 0.65 25.70
N SER A 15 17.73 1.53 26.60
CA SER A 15 17.04 1.85 27.86
C SER A 15 15.77 2.68 27.62
N ASN A 16 15.80 3.66 26.71
CA ASN A 16 14.65 4.47 26.37
C ASN A 16 13.61 3.67 25.56
N ARG A 17 14.05 2.77 24.67
CA ARG A 17 13.15 1.79 24.01
C ARG A 17 12.45 0.88 25.02
N ARG A 18 13.18 0.35 26.00
CA ARG A 18 12.58 -0.48 27.07
C ARG A 18 11.59 0.32 27.92
N ARG A 19 11.90 1.56 28.27
CA ARG A 19 11.04 2.41 29.07
C ARG A 19 9.78 2.83 28.29
N PHE A 20 9.90 3.12 26.98
CA PHE A 20 8.77 3.41 26.08
C PHE A 20 7.85 2.18 25.95
N LEU A 21 8.41 0.99 25.70
CA LEU A 21 7.64 -0.26 25.62
C LEU A 21 6.99 -0.66 26.96
N GLN A 22 7.55 -0.21 28.10
CA GLN A 22 6.96 -0.44 29.43
C GLN A 22 5.79 0.50 29.75
N MET A 23 5.63 1.60 28.99
CA MET A 23 4.53 2.56 29.17
C MET A 23 3.40 2.35 28.14
N ALA A 24 3.71 1.81 26.98
CA ALA A 24 2.73 1.57 25.93
C ALA A 24 1.88 0.33 26.25
N LYS A 25 0.55 0.51 26.19
CA LYS A 25 -0.45 -0.47 26.66
C LYS A 25 -1.11 -1.26 25.54
N TYR A 26 -1.01 -0.76 24.31
CA TYR A 26 -1.80 -1.29 23.21
C TYR A 26 -0.97 -1.53 21.94
N VAL A 27 -1.35 -2.55 21.19
CA VAL A 27 -1.00 -2.71 19.76
C VAL A 27 -2.22 -2.31 18.94
N MET A 28 -1.99 -1.43 17.96
CA MET A 28 -3.02 -1.00 17.03
C MET A 28 -2.98 -1.87 15.76
N ALA A 29 -4.11 -2.48 15.41
CA ALA A 29 -4.30 -3.17 14.13
C ALA A 29 -5.16 -2.31 13.20
N LEU A 30 -4.61 -1.92 12.06
CA LEU A 30 -5.31 -1.23 10.97
C LEU A 30 -5.68 -2.26 9.90
N ASP A 31 -6.98 -2.40 9.64
CA ASP A 31 -7.54 -3.32 8.65
C ASP A 31 -8.21 -2.49 7.54
N ALA A 32 -7.46 -2.26 6.46
CA ALA A 32 -7.94 -1.54 5.29
C ALA A 32 -8.61 -2.50 4.30
N GLY A 33 -9.85 -2.87 4.59
CA GLY A 33 -10.62 -3.82 3.79
C GLY A 33 -11.11 -3.24 2.46
N THR A 34 -11.82 -4.07 1.68
CA THR A 34 -12.32 -3.65 0.35
C THR A 34 -13.47 -2.65 0.44
N THR A 35 -14.33 -2.77 1.45
CA THR A 35 -15.54 -1.93 1.57
C THR A 35 -15.52 -1.02 2.78
N SER A 36 -14.62 -1.27 3.72
CA SER A 36 -14.53 -0.51 4.97
C SER A 36 -13.14 -0.57 5.56
N ASN A 37 -12.78 0.43 6.33
CA ASN A 37 -11.60 0.47 7.17
C ASN A 37 -11.98 0.19 8.63
N ARG A 38 -11.10 -0.52 9.33
CA ARG A 38 -11.27 -0.88 10.74
C ARG A 38 -9.99 -0.59 11.51
N CYS A 39 -10.14 -0.21 12.78
CA CYS A 39 -9.05 -0.17 13.75
C CYS A 39 -9.44 -0.98 14.98
N ILE A 40 -8.52 -1.81 15.46
CA ILE A 40 -8.68 -2.58 16.68
C ILE A 40 -7.47 -2.29 17.58
N LEU A 41 -7.73 -2.04 18.86
CA LEU A 41 -6.69 -1.93 19.89
C LEU A 41 -6.68 -3.18 20.75
N PHE A 42 -5.52 -3.83 20.81
CA PHE A 42 -5.28 -5.01 21.63
C PHE A 42 -4.35 -4.67 22.80
N ASN A 43 -4.62 -5.20 23.99
CA ASN A 43 -3.71 -5.12 25.11
C ASN A 43 -2.56 -6.16 25.02
N GLU A 44 -1.66 -6.16 26.00
CA GLU A 44 -0.53 -7.10 26.08
C GLU A 44 -0.94 -8.58 26.17
N LYS A 45 -2.19 -8.87 26.56
CA LYS A 45 -2.73 -10.24 26.60
C LYS A 45 -3.39 -10.67 25.29
N GLY A 46 -3.43 -9.78 24.28
CA GLY A 46 -4.12 -10.03 23.02
C GLY A 46 -5.64 -9.86 23.10
N GLU A 47 -6.17 -9.28 24.17
CA GLU A 47 -7.58 -8.99 24.33
C GLU A 47 -7.94 -7.72 23.57
N MET A 48 -9.06 -7.74 22.84
CA MET A 48 -9.60 -6.58 22.11
C MET A 48 -10.20 -5.59 23.11
N CYS A 49 -9.58 -4.40 23.20
CA CYS A 49 -9.99 -3.34 24.11
C CYS A 49 -10.89 -2.30 23.45
N SER A 50 -10.72 -2.07 22.17
CA SER A 50 -11.51 -1.10 21.40
C SER A 50 -11.56 -1.47 19.93
N VAL A 51 -12.66 -1.10 19.26
CA VAL A 51 -12.83 -1.24 17.83
C VAL A 51 -13.63 -0.06 17.27
N ALA A 52 -13.22 0.40 16.07
CA ALA A 52 -13.98 1.31 15.25
C ALA A 52 -13.91 0.86 13.79
N GLN A 53 -14.99 1.07 13.04
CA GLN A 53 -15.10 0.70 11.63
C GLN A 53 -15.95 1.72 10.90
N LYS A 54 -15.58 2.00 9.64
CA LYS A 54 -16.33 2.88 8.75
C LYS A 54 -16.20 2.42 7.31
N GLU A 55 -17.32 2.41 6.59
CA GLU A 55 -17.37 2.18 5.16
C GLU A 55 -16.89 3.42 4.40
N PHE A 56 -16.44 3.20 3.14
CA PHE A 56 -16.07 4.26 2.21
C PHE A 56 -16.66 3.99 0.82
N THR A 57 -16.63 5.01 -0.04
CA THR A 57 -17.31 5.00 -1.33
C THR A 57 -16.66 4.01 -2.30
N GLN A 58 -17.52 3.23 -2.96
CA GLN A 58 -17.15 2.33 -4.06
C GLN A 58 -17.54 2.99 -5.38
N TYR A 59 -16.63 3.10 -6.35
CA TYR A 59 -16.88 3.70 -7.65
C TYR A 59 -16.90 2.63 -8.74
N PHE A 60 -17.93 2.66 -9.59
CA PHE A 60 -18.14 1.72 -10.72
C PHE A 60 -18.32 2.52 -12.03
N PRO A 61 -17.25 3.18 -12.55
CA PRO A 61 -17.38 4.12 -13.66
C PRO A 61 -17.80 3.48 -14.99
N LYS A 62 -17.53 2.18 -15.17
CA LYS A 62 -17.91 1.37 -16.35
C LYS A 62 -18.17 -0.08 -15.92
N PRO A 63 -18.90 -0.88 -16.72
CA PRO A 63 -19.05 -2.31 -16.45
C PRO A 63 -17.71 -3.01 -16.25
N GLY A 64 -17.57 -3.73 -15.14
CA GLY A 64 -16.33 -4.42 -14.77
C GLY A 64 -15.21 -3.53 -14.22
N TRP A 65 -15.42 -2.21 -14.10
CA TRP A 65 -14.46 -1.31 -13.48
C TRP A 65 -14.82 -1.05 -12.03
N VAL A 66 -13.82 -1.11 -11.16
CA VAL A 66 -13.97 -0.84 -9.71
C VAL A 66 -12.82 0.05 -9.25
N GLU A 67 -13.17 1.14 -8.60
CA GLU A 67 -12.23 2.16 -8.13
C GLU A 67 -12.55 2.62 -6.72
N HIS A 68 -11.52 3.09 -6.01
CA HIS A 68 -11.65 3.77 -4.72
C HIS A 68 -10.91 5.11 -4.76
N ASP A 69 -11.35 6.07 -3.97
CA ASP A 69 -10.56 7.28 -3.68
C ASP A 69 -9.50 6.93 -2.62
N ALA A 70 -8.21 7.03 -2.98
CA ALA A 70 -7.12 6.74 -2.06
C ALA A 70 -7.06 7.72 -0.88
N ASN A 71 -7.49 8.96 -1.06
CA ASN A 71 -7.59 9.94 0.02
C ASN A 71 -8.75 9.61 0.97
N GLU A 72 -9.87 9.05 0.47
CA GLU A 72 -10.95 8.57 1.31
C GLU A 72 -10.54 7.32 2.11
N ILE A 73 -9.78 6.38 1.50
CA ILE A 73 -9.18 5.25 2.24
C ILE A 73 -8.31 5.78 3.39
N TRP A 74 -7.41 6.74 3.12
CA TRP A 74 -6.54 7.32 4.15
C TRP A 74 -7.34 8.02 5.25
N SER A 75 -8.23 8.94 4.89
CA SER A 75 -8.99 9.73 5.88
C SER A 75 -9.90 8.86 6.74
N THR A 76 -10.52 7.85 6.14
CA THR A 76 -11.38 6.88 6.86
C THR A 76 -10.54 6.01 7.79
N GLN A 77 -9.38 5.50 7.34
CA GLN A 77 -8.49 4.69 8.19
C GLN A 77 -7.96 5.49 9.39
N LEU A 78 -7.54 6.74 9.16
CA LEU A 78 -7.12 7.63 10.24
C LEU A 78 -8.29 7.93 11.19
N GLY A 79 -9.47 8.19 10.66
CA GLY A 79 -10.67 8.45 11.45
C GLY A 79 -11.02 7.33 12.40
N VAL A 80 -11.03 6.07 11.92
CA VAL A 80 -11.33 4.91 12.79
C VAL A 80 -10.19 4.63 13.79
N ALA A 81 -8.94 4.95 13.46
CA ALA A 81 -7.83 4.85 14.42
C ALA A 81 -8.01 5.83 15.59
N VAL A 82 -8.32 7.09 15.28
CA VAL A 82 -8.59 8.12 16.28
C VAL A 82 -9.83 7.75 17.13
N GLU A 83 -10.93 7.33 16.49
CA GLU A 83 -12.14 6.91 17.19
C GLU A 83 -11.89 5.74 18.15
N ALA A 84 -11.14 4.71 17.70
CA ALA A 84 -10.82 3.56 18.55
C ALA A 84 -10.01 3.97 19.79
N MET A 85 -9.04 4.88 19.65
CA MET A 85 -8.29 5.44 20.79
C MET A 85 -9.19 6.25 21.72
N GLN A 86 -10.03 7.12 21.18
CA GLN A 86 -10.93 7.98 21.98
C GLN A 86 -11.92 7.18 22.83
N LYS A 87 -12.45 6.06 22.32
CA LYS A 87 -13.40 5.19 23.05
C LYS A 87 -12.85 4.70 24.41
N ILE A 88 -11.55 4.56 24.54
CA ILE A 88 -10.89 4.05 25.78
C ILE A 88 -9.95 5.08 26.41
N GLY A 89 -9.96 6.33 25.95
CA GLY A 89 -9.11 7.40 26.46
C GLY A 89 -7.61 7.17 26.21
N ALA A 90 -7.26 6.36 25.20
CA ALA A 90 -5.87 6.13 24.82
C ALA A 90 -5.31 7.30 24.01
N THR A 91 -4.02 7.54 24.15
CA THR A 91 -3.23 8.52 23.38
C THR A 91 -2.23 7.82 22.48
N ALA A 92 -1.54 8.56 21.62
CA ALA A 92 -0.46 8.01 20.78
C ALA A 92 0.67 7.37 21.61
N ASP A 93 0.95 7.89 22.80
CA ASP A 93 1.97 7.38 23.71
C ASP A 93 1.61 6.01 24.31
N ASP A 94 0.32 5.66 24.29
CA ASP A 94 -0.15 4.35 24.75
C ASP A 94 -0.03 3.27 23.65
N ILE A 95 0.36 3.61 22.40
CA ILE A 95 0.48 2.68 21.28
C ILE A 95 1.92 2.20 21.13
N ALA A 96 2.15 0.92 21.38
CA ALA A 96 3.46 0.29 21.27
C ALA A 96 3.90 0.01 19.83
N ALA A 97 2.94 -0.39 18.98
CA ALA A 97 3.18 -0.73 17.59
C ALA A 97 1.88 -0.63 16.77
N ILE A 98 2.03 -0.47 15.45
CA ILE A 98 0.93 -0.51 14.49
C ILE A 98 1.17 -1.68 13.53
N GLY A 99 0.21 -2.60 13.43
CA GLY A 99 0.13 -3.61 12.39
C GLY A 99 -0.86 -3.19 11.33
N ILE A 100 -0.55 -3.41 10.05
CA ILE A 100 -1.42 -3.05 8.93
C ILE A 100 -1.74 -4.31 8.14
N THR A 101 -3.03 -4.56 7.88
CA THR A 101 -3.52 -5.48 6.87
C THR A 101 -4.42 -4.73 5.90
N ASN A 102 -4.55 -5.22 4.66
CA ASN A 102 -5.23 -4.46 3.61
C ASN A 102 -5.91 -5.36 2.57
N GLN A 103 -6.78 -4.74 1.77
CA GLN A 103 -7.16 -5.28 0.47
C GLN A 103 -5.91 -5.31 -0.41
N ARG A 104 -5.37 -6.50 -0.69
CA ARG A 104 -4.18 -6.65 -1.53
C ARG A 104 -4.48 -6.30 -2.99
N GLU A 105 -3.44 -6.17 -3.81
CA GLU A 105 -3.47 -5.96 -5.27
C GLU A 105 -4.11 -4.64 -5.74
N THR A 106 -4.85 -3.93 -4.89
CA THR A 106 -5.38 -2.59 -5.21
C THR A 106 -4.23 -1.63 -5.43
N THR A 107 -4.24 -0.96 -6.57
CA THR A 107 -3.11 -0.21 -7.12
C THR A 107 -3.32 1.28 -6.93
N ILE A 108 -2.36 1.95 -6.29
CA ILE A 108 -2.35 3.40 -6.07
C ILE A 108 -1.07 3.98 -6.66
N VAL A 109 -1.20 5.11 -7.39
CA VAL A 109 -0.07 5.91 -7.89
C VAL A 109 -0.26 7.33 -7.40
N TRP A 110 0.79 7.93 -6.84
CA TRP A 110 0.74 9.29 -6.30
C TRP A 110 2.02 10.08 -6.58
N ASP A 111 1.91 11.40 -6.55
CA ASP A 111 3.04 12.32 -6.64
C ASP A 111 3.79 12.35 -5.31
N LYS A 112 5.09 12.08 -5.34
CA LYS A 112 5.94 12.04 -4.13
C LYS A 112 6.13 13.41 -3.46
N ASN A 113 5.95 14.51 -4.22
CA ASN A 113 6.19 15.86 -3.74
C ASN A 113 4.93 16.47 -3.11
N THR A 114 3.75 16.19 -3.70
CA THR A 114 2.46 16.72 -3.22
C THR A 114 1.71 15.75 -2.33
N GLY A 115 1.94 14.44 -2.51
CA GLY A 115 1.20 13.38 -1.84
C GLY A 115 -0.20 13.17 -2.40
N GLU A 116 -0.49 13.70 -3.61
CA GLU A 116 -1.80 13.55 -4.25
C GLU A 116 -1.81 12.36 -5.20
N PRO A 117 -2.83 11.49 -5.13
CA PRO A 117 -3.03 10.43 -6.10
C PRO A 117 -3.25 11.00 -7.51
N VAL A 118 -2.61 10.39 -8.52
CA VAL A 118 -2.77 10.81 -9.92
C VAL A 118 -4.04 10.27 -10.58
N TYR A 119 -4.61 9.23 -9.98
CA TYR A 119 -5.85 8.57 -10.41
C TYR A 119 -6.49 7.87 -9.20
N HIS A 120 -7.76 7.48 -9.30
CA HIS A 120 -8.39 6.61 -8.31
C HIS A 120 -7.62 5.30 -8.17
N ALA A 121 -7.60 4.74 -6.96
CA ALA A 121 -7.06 3.40 -6.72
C ALA A 121 -7.84 2.38 -7.55
N ILE A 122 -7.14 1.62 -8.40
CA ILE A 122 -7.76 0.55 -9.20
C ILE A 122 -7.84 -0.71 -8.34
N VAL A 123 -9.06 -1.13 -8.02
CA VAL A 123 -9.33 -2.21 -7.06
C VAL A 123 -9.00 -3.58 -7.67
N TRP A 124 -8.65 -4.56 -6.84
CA TRP A 124 -8.35 -5.94 -7.23
C TRP A 124 -9.45 -6.61 -8.05
N GLN A 125 -10.72 -6.24 -7.83
CA GLN A 125 -11.89 -6.74 -8.57
C GLN A 125 -12.01 -6.18 -10.00
N CYS A 126 -11.28 -5.09 -10.31
CA CYS A 126 -11.40 -4.40 -11.60
C CYS A 126 -10.87 -5.24 -12.75
N ARG A 127 -11.68 -5.34 -13.83
CA ARG A 127 -11.38 -6.17 -15.01
C ARG A 127 -10.89 -5.37 -16.22
N ARG A 128 -10.61 -4.05 -16.07
CA ARG A 128 -10.23 -3.16 -17.21
C ARG A 128 -8.97 -3.61 -17.96
N THR A 129 -8.09 -4.40 -17.34
CA THR A 129 -6.85 -4.85 -17.95
C THR A 129 -6.91 -6.28 -18.49
N SER A 130 -8.12 -6.90 -18.54
CA SER A 130 -8.27 -8.29 -18.98
C SER A 130 -7.75 -8.53 -20.39
N GLU A 131 -8.08 -7.65 -21.36
CA GLU A 131 -7.61 -7.76 -22.74
C GLU A 131 -6.08 -7.68 -22.84
N TYR A 132 -5.46 -6.81 -22.03
CA TYR A 132 -4.01 -6.74 -21.96
C TYR A 132 -3.40 -8.01 -21.36
N CYS A 133 -4.02 -8.58 -20.33
CA CYS A 133 -3.60 -9.88 -19.78
C CYS A 133 -3.66 -11.00 -20.84
N ASP A 134 -4.71 -11.01 -21.68
CA ASP A 134 -4.84 -12.00 -22.73
C ASP A 134 -3.75 -11.81 -23.81
N SER A 135 -3.43 -10.59 -24.19
CA SER A 135 -2.33 -10.30 -25.11
C SER A 135 -0.96 -10.77 -24.59
N LEU A 136 -0.69 -10.68 -23.28
CA LEU A 136 0.52 -11.21 -22.67
C LEU A 136 0.58 -12.76 -22.75
N LYS A 137 -0.56 -13.42 -22.55
CA LYS A 137 -0.65 -14.90 -22.71
C LYS A 137 -0.44 -15.33 -24.15
N GLU A 138 -1.02 -14.61 -25.11
CA GLU A 138 -0.82 -14.85 -26.55
C GLU A 138 0.63 -14.68 -26.99
N LYS A 139 1.39 -13.78 -26.34
CA LYS A 139 2.86 -13.65 -26.50
C LYS A 139 3.64 -14.81 -25.89
N GLY A 140 3.00 -15.77 -25.24
CA GLY A 140 3.66 -16.93 -24.61
C GLY A 140 4.33 -16.64 -23.28
N LEU A 141 3.97 -15.54 -22.59
CA LEU A 141 4.62 -15.13 -21.35
C LEU A 141 4.08 -15.80 -20.08
N ALA A 142 3.05 -16.65 -20.19
CA ALA A 142 2.36 -17.24 -19.04
C ALA A 142 3.32 -18.01 -18.10
N ASP A 143 4.22 -18.83 -18.67
CA ASP A 143 5.17 -19.60 -17.86
C ASP A 143 6.22 -18.68 -17.21
N THR A 144 6.73 -17.70 -17.94
CA THR A 144 7.69 -16.71 -17.40
C THR A 144 7.15 -16.00 -16.15
N PHE A 145 5.90 -15.51 -16.24
CA PHE A 145 5.27 -14.85 -15.09
C PHE A 145 5.05 -15.82 -13.93
N ARG A 146 4.54 -17.03 -14.23
CA ARG A 146 4.30 -18.04 -13.19
C ARG A 146 5.58 -18.46 -12.48
N ASP A 147 6.65 -18.72 -13.21
CA ASP A 147 7.91 -19.21 -12.64
C ASP A 147 8.60 -18.16 -11.77
N LYS A 148 8.49 -16.89 -12.14
CA LYS A 148 9.11 -15.78 -11.39
C LYS A 148 8.25 -15.29 -10.22
N THR A 149 6.92 -15.20 -10.40
CA THR A 149 6.02 -14.58 -9.44
C THR A 149 5.12 -15.56 -8.68
N GLY A 150 5.02 -16.82 -9.14
CA GLY A 150 4.07 -17.81 -8.64
C GLY A 150 2.63 -17.54 -9.08
N LEU A 151 2.37 -16.52 -9.92
CA LEU A 151 1.03 -16.05 -10.27
C LEU A 151 0.72 -16.34 -11.75
N VAL A 152 -0.56 -16.54 -12.04
CA VAL A 152 -1.08 -16.51 -13.40
C VAL A 152 -1.18 -15.05 -13.88
N ILE A 153 -1.13 -14.81 -15.19
CA ILE A 153 -1.40 -13.48 -15.75
C ILE A 153 -2.91 -13.22 -15.64
N ASP A 154 -3.30 -12.29 -14.79
CA ASP A 154 -4.69 -11.90 -14.59
C ASP A 154 -4.83 -10.42 -14.16
N ALA A 155 -5.93 -9.78 -14.56
CA ALA A 155 -6.29 -8.41 -14.18
C ALA A 155 -6.50 -8.23 -12.67
N TYR A 156 -6.58 -9.31 -11.91
CA TYR A 156 -6.64 -9.31 -10.45
C TYR A 156 -5.42 -8.62 -9.83
N PHE A 157 -4.21 -8.86 -10.35
CA PHE A 157 -2.95 -8.40 -9.78
C PHE A 157 -2.59 -6.96 -10.16
N SER A 158 -1.65 -6.35 -9.42
CA SER A 158 -1.35 -4.91 -9.51
C SER A 158 -0.65 -4.49 -10.81
N GLY A 159 0.25 -5.32 -11.35
CA GLY A 159 1.17 -4.91 -12.42
C GLY A 159 0.49 -4.36 -13.66
N THR A 160 -0.55 -5.05 -14.16
CA THR A 160 -1.28 -4.58 -15.35
C THR A 160 -2.12 -3.33 -15.07
N LYS A 161 -2.58 -3.12 -13.83
CA LYS A 161 -3.28 -1.90 -13.42
C LYS A 161 -2.33 -0.70 -13.37
N LEU A 162 -1.11 -0.91 -12.84
CA LEU A 162 -0.07 0.11 -12.86
C LEU A 162 0.28 0.53 -14.28
N LYS A 163 0.53 -0.46 -15.17
CA LYS A 163 0.72 -0.17 -16.60
C LYS A 163 -0.44 0.61 -17.19
N TRP A 164 -1.68 0.21 -16.89
CA TRP A 164 -2.85 0.90 -17.39
C TRP A 164 -2.88 2.39 -16.98
N ILE A 165 -2.55 2.71 -15.74
CA ILE A 165 -2.47 4.09 -15.25
C ILE A 165 -1.40 4.86 -16.03
N LEU A 166 -0.21 4.28 -16.23
CA LEU A 166 0.88 4.90 -16.98
C LEU A 166 0.50 5.21 -18.42
N ASP A 167 -0.28 4.34 -19.06
CA ASP A 167 -0.61 4.46 -20.48
C ASP A 167 -1.87 5.30 -20.76
N ASN A 168 -2.78 5.43 -19.78
CA ASN A 168 -4.10 6.02 -20.01
C ASN A 168 -4.38 7.31 -19.26
N VAL A 169 -3.54 7.68 -18.28
CA VAL A 169 -3.70 8.92 -17.54
C VAL A 169 -2.71 9.95 -18.07
N GLU A 170 -3.23 11.06 -18.57
CA GLU A 170 -2.43 12.11 -19.23
C GLU A 170 -1.28 12.63 -18.36
N GLY A 171 -0.06 12.68 -18.91
CA GLY A 171 1.13 13.19 -18.27
C GLY A 171 1.74 12.30 -17.17
N VAL A 172 1.10 11.16 -16.86
CA VAL A 172 1.56 10.28 -15.77
C VAL A 172 2.84 9.53 -16.16
N ARG A 173 2.94 9.05 -17.40
CA ARG A 173 4.12 8.32 -17.87
C ARG A 173 5.38 9.18 -17.81
N GLU A 174 5.34 10.38 -18.34
CA GLU A 174 6.48 11.30 -18.36
C GLU A 174 6.93 11.68 -16.94
N ARG A 175 5.98 11.81 -16.01
CA ARG A 175 6.28 12.08 -14.60
C ARG A 175 6.87 10.86 -13.89
N ALA A 176 6.40 9.66 -14.22
CA ALA A 176 6.96 8.42 -13.70
C ALA A 176 8.40 8.20 -14.14
N GLU A 177 8.71 8.44 -15.43
CA GLU A 177 10.06 8.36 -15.99
C GLU A 177 11.02 9.39 -15.38
N LYS A 178 10.53 10.57 -15.01
CA LYS A 178 11.29 11.60 -14.26
C LYS A 178 11.48 11.22 -12.79
N GLY A 179 10.84 10.16 -12.31
CA GLY A 179 10.89 9.70 -10.93
C GLY A 179 10.10 10.58 -9.96
N ASP A 180 9.04 11.27 -10.43
CA ASP A 180 8.19 12.11 -9.59
C ASP A 180 7.02 11.32 -8.95
N LEU A 181 6.76 10.11 -9.44
CA LEU A 181 5.63 9.30 -8.99
C LEU A 181 6.07 8.06 -8.23
N LEU A 182 5.26 7.67 -7.27
CA LEU A 182 5.39 6.46 -6.48
C LEU A 182 4.18 5.54 -6.71
N PHE A 183 4.43 4.25 -6.64
CA PHE A 183 3.43 3.19 -6.66
C PHE A 183 3.39 2.47 -5.32
N GLY A 184 2.22 1.98 -4.96
CA GLY A 184 2.06 1.03 -3.87
C GLY A 184 0.69 0.37 -3.87
N THR A 185 0.59 -0.68 -3.07
CA THR A 185 -0.66 -1.24 -2.59
C THR A 185 -1.15 -0.42 -1.39
N VAL A 186 -2.32 -0.74 -0.83
CA VAL A 186 -2.96 0.13 0.17
C VAL A 186 -2.10 0.29 1.42
N GLU A 187 -1.40 -0.77 1.89
CA GLU A 187 -0.52 -0.66 3.04
C GLU A 187 0.67 0.29 2.79
N THR A 188 1.27 0.24 1.59
CA THR A 188 2.35 1.16 1.21
C THR A 188 1.88 2.61 1.25
N TRP A 189 0.68 2.88 0.72
CA TRP A 189 0.04 4.19 0.78
C TRP A 189 -0.18 4.64 2.23
N LEU A 190 -0.73 3.77 3.08
CA LEU A 190 -0.96 4.08 4.50
C LEU A 190 0.35 4.33 5.25
N ILE A 191 1.39 3.53 5.03
CA ILE A 191 2.72 3.73 5.63
C ILE A 191 3.29 5.08 5.18
N TRP A 192 3.22 5.38 3.89
CA TRP A 192 3.72 6.64 3.35
C TRP A 192 2.99 7.85 3.96
N LYS A 193 1.67 7.80 4.11
CA LYS A 193 0.86 8.85 4.76
C LYS A 193 1.18 8.95 6.25
N LEU A 194 1.24 7.83 6.99
CA LEU A 194 1.55 7.80 8.42
C LEU A 194 2.95 8.36 8.71
N THR A 195 3.90 8.11 7.83
CA THR A 195 5.29 8.59 7.98
C THR A 195 5.53 9.96 7.33
N LYS A 196 4.49 10.60 6.80
CA LYS A 196 4.58 11.89 6.09
C LYS A 196 5.60 11.88 4.95
N GLY A 197 5.64 10.78 4.21
CA GLY A 197 6.53 10.59 3.07
C GLY A 197 7.94 10.11 3.41
N ALA A 198 8.25 9.83 4.69
CA ALA A 198 9.58 9.39 5.09
C ALA A 198 9.89 7.93 4.75
N ALA A 199 8.86 7.10 4.53
CA ALA A 199 9.03 5.69 4.19
C ALA A 199 8.14 5.30 2.99
N HIS A 200 8.78 4.74 1.96
CA HIS A 200 8.14 4.14 0.80
C HIS A 200 8.52 2.66 0.77
N VAL A 201 7.78 1.86 1.50
CA VAL A 201 8.08 0.43 1.74
C VAL A 201 6.84 -0.44 1.59
N THR A 202 7.04 -1.71 1.29
CA THR A 202 6.02 -2.77 1.28
C THR A 202 6.58 -4.02 1.95
N ASP A 203 5.72 -4.97 2.31
CA ASP A 203 6.13 -6.30 2.76
C ASP A 203 6.13 -7.30 1.61
N TYR A 204 6.82 -8.43 1.81
CA TYR A 204 6.91 -9.49 0.80
C TYR A 204 5.55 -10.10 0.44
N SER A 205 4.59 -10.14 1.38
CA SER A 205 3.25 -10.69 1.12
C SER A 205 2.47 -9.82 0.13
N ASN A 206 2.54 -8.46 0.28
CA ASN A 206 1.93 -7.54 -0.66
C ASN A 206 2.72 -7.46 -1.98
N ALA A 207 4.06 -7.39 -1.94
CA ALA A 207 4.91 -7.39 -3.12
C ALA A 207 4.64 -8.61 -4.01
N ALA A 208 4.55 -9.81 -3.43
CA ALA A 208 4.27 -11.06 -4.13
C ALA A 208 2.89 -11.07 -4.83
N ARG A 209 1.97 -10.17 -4.49
CA ARG A 209 0.65 -10.07 -5.12
C ARG A 209 0.59 -9.03 -6.24
N THR A 210 1.70 -8.41 -6.57
CA THR A 210 1.73 -7.38 -7.62
C THR A 210 1.90 -7.91 -9.03
N MET A 211 2.34 -9.16 -9.20
CA MET A 211 2.80 -9.74 -10.47
C MET A 211 4.09 -9.07 -11.02
N LEU A 212 4.79 -8.31 -10.16
CA LEU A 212 6.05 -7.61 -10.49
C LEU A 212 7.24 -8.12 -9.68
N PHE A 213 6.97 -8.94 -8.65
CA PHE A 213 7.95 -9.35 -7.65
C PHE A 213 8.39 -10.80 -7.87
N ASN A 214 9.70 -11.01 -7.97
CA ASN A 214 10.30 -12.34 -8.07
C ASN A 214 10.36 -12.96 -6.68
N ILE A 215 9.53 -13.99 -6.44
CA ILE A 215 9.38 -14.64 -5.13
C ILE A 215 10.55 -15.56 -4.76
N THR A 216 11.39 -15.91 -5.71
CA THR A 216 12.60 -16.73 -5.48
C THR A 216 13.78 -15.84 -5.10
N GLU A 217 13.95 -14.71 -5.81
CA GLU A 217 15.04 -13.76 -5.60
C GLU A 217 14.72 -12.69 -4.55
N LEU A 218 13.45 -12.60 -4.12
CA LEU A 218 12.91 -11.62 -3.17
C LEU A 218 13.21 -10.17 -3.58
N LYS A 219 13.02 -9.86 -4.87
CA LYS A 219 13.21 -8.52 -5.45
C LYS A 219 12.21 -8.25 -6.57
N TRP A 220 12.07 -7.00 -6.95
CA TRP A 220 11.34 -6.60 -8.15
C TRP A 220 12.02 -7.20 -9.38
N ASP A 221 11.24 -7.82 -10.28
CA ASP A 221 11.77 -8.54 -11.45
C ASP A 221 11.98 -7.58 -12.63
N GLU A 222 13.23 -7.35 -12.99
CA GLU A 222 13.62 -6.40 -14.04
C GLU A 222 13.07 -6.76 -15.42
N ASP A 223 12.99 -8.07 -15.76
CA ASP A 223 12.47 -8.51 -17.06
C ASP A 223 10.96 -8.25 -17.14
N ILE A 224 10.23 -8.51 -16.06
CA ILE A 224 8.79 -8.23 -15.98
C ILE A 224 8.54 -6.72 -16.04
N LEU A 225 9.31 -5.92 -15.29
CA LEU A 225 9.20 -4.46 -15.34
C LEU A 225 9.44 -3.92 -16.75
N LYS A 226 10.43 -4.47 -17.45
CA LYS A 226 10.73 -4.12 -18.85
C LYS A 226 9.60 -4.52 -19.79
N GLU A 227 9.04 -5.75 -19.67
CA GLU A 227 7.93 -6.21 -20.51
C GLU A 227 6.67 -5.35 -20.30
N LEU A 228 6.40 -4.95 -19.06
CA LEU A 228 5.27 -4.09 -18.73
C LEU A 228 5.57 -2.60 -18.90
N ASP A 229 6.80 -2.22 -19.25
CA ASP A 229 7.25 -0.84 -19.40
C ASP A 229 6.94 0.01 -18.16
N ILE A 230 7.38 -0.50 -16.99
CA ILE A 230 7.18 0.13 -15.66
C ILE A 230 8.53 0.62 -15.14
N PRO A 231 8.68 1.93 -14.86
CA PRO A 231 9.89 2.46 -14.24
C PRO A 231 10.13 1.91 -12.84
N ALA A 232 11.27 1.26 -12.61
CA ALA A 232 11.63 0.68 -11.32
C ALA A 232 11.67 1.72 -10.18
N SER A 233 11.93 2.99 -10.51
CA SER A 233 11.95 4.11 -9.54
C SER A 233 10.63 4.38 -8.83
N MET A 234 9.52 3.86 -9.36
CA MET A 234 8.18 3.98 -8.74
C MET A 234 7.95 2.98 -7.61
N LEU A 235 8.74 1.92 -7.54
CA LEU A 235 8.43 0.76 -6.69
C LEU A 235 8.95 0.96 -5.26
N PRO A 236 8.20 0.53 -4.22
CA PRO A 236 8.64 0.60 -2.84
C PRO A 236 9.77 -0.38 -2.55
N GLU A 237 10.54 -0.11 -1.51
CA GLU A 237 11.47 -1.10 -0.96
C GLU A 237 10.69 -2.24 -0.29
N ALA A 238 10.92 -3.49 -0.70
CA ALA A 238 10.30 -4.66 -0.08
C ALA A 238 11.12 -5.15 1.12
N LYS A 239 10.47 -5.33 2.28
CA LYS A 239 11.10 -5.69 3.56
C LYS A 239 10.42 -6.87 4.24
#